data_715b6a46bc9eed48d375fc99d5d7bfac
#
_entry.id   715b6a46bc9eed48d375fc99d5d7bfac
#
_cell.length_a   1.000
_cell.length_b   1.000
_cell.length_c   1.000
_cell.angle_alpha   90.00
_cell.angle_beta   90.00
_cell.angle_gamma   90.00
#
_symmetry.space_group_name_H-M   'P 1'
#
loop_
_entity.id
_entity.type
_entity.pdbx_description
1 polymer ?
#
loop_
_entity_poly.entity_id
_entity_poly.type
_entity_poly.pdbx_seq_one_letter_code
_entity_poly.pdbx_strand_id
1 'polypeptide(L)'
;LDHLITYLRSVMQDLRSDTSTVAQEFDLVMHYLAIMKIRMGERLSYSFSNPASLTQTDFPPAMLVSLVENAIKHGLHAHEHGELQISATQVADELHVSVSDNGPGFSSVQGTGVGLSNIRQRLEAMYGDRARLEVGAPAGGGFIATIVVPLAAAPASRLAA
;
A
#
# COMPACT_ATOMS: atom_id res chain seq x y z
N LEU A 1 17.88 1.95 14.74
CA LEU A 1 18.53 0.73 14.23
C LEU A 1 17.55 -0.44 14.19
N ASP A 2 16.76 -0.64 15.23
CA ASP A 2 15.81 -1.76 15.34
C ASP A 2 14.75 -1.74 14.20
N HIS A 3 14.21 -0.57 13.87
CA HIS A 3 13.26 -0.41 12.77
C HIS A 3 13.88 -0.77 11.41
N LEU A 4 15.13 -0.39 11.17
CA LEU A 4 15.84 -0.72 9.94
C LEU A 4 16.07 -2.23 9.82
N ILE A 5 16.52 -2.88 10.90
CA ILE A 5 16.75 -4.32 10.93
C ILE A 5 15.45 -5.08 10.72
N THR A 6 14.38 -4.66 11.39
CA THR A 6 13.04 -5.27 11.26
C THR A 6 12.50 -5.07 9.84
N TYR A 7 12.62 -3.88 9.28
CA TYR A 7 12.23 -3.59 7.90
C TYR A 7 12.98 -4.48 6.90
N LEU A 8 14.32 -4.54 6.98
CA LEU A 8 15.12 -5.37 6.09
C LEU A 8 14.79 -6.85 6.21
N ARG A 9 14.53 -7.34 7.43
CA ARG A 9 14.12 -8.73 7.65
C ARG A 9 12.76 -9.02 7.04
N SER A 10 11.78 -8.12 7.19
CA SER A 10 10.45 -8.26 6.60
C SER A 10 10.51 -8.26 5.08
N VAL A 11 11.24 -7.31 4.48
CA VAL A 11 11.45 -7.26 3.02
C VAL A 11 12.08 -8.55 2.51
N MET A 12 13.07 -9.09 3.20
CA MET A 12 13.71 -10.36 2.81
C MET A 12 12.77 -11.56 2.93
N GLN A 13 11.86 -11.57 3.89
CA GLN A 13 10.83 -12.61 4.01
C GLN A 13 9.80 -12.49 2.89
N ASP A 14 9.34 -11.29 2.58
CA ASP A 14 8.35 -11.02 1.54
C ASP A 14 8.88 -11.33 0.14
N LEU A 15 10.18 -11.10 -0.11
CA LEU A 15 10.84 -11.51 -1.35
C LEU A 15 10.91 -13.04 -1.53
N ARG A 16 10.75 -13.80 -0.46
CA ARG A 16 10.75 -15.27 -0.47
C ARG A 16 9.35 -15.88 -0.38
N SER A 17 8.35 -15.07 -0.09
CA SER A 17 6.96 -15.51 0.05
C SER A 17 6.15 -15.09 -1.15
N ASP A 18 5.36 -16.01 -1.66
CA ASP A 18 4.38 -15.73 -2.72
C ASP A 18 3.07 -15.15 -2.15
N THR A 19 2.95 -15.07 -0.83
CA THR A 19 1.74 -14.63 -0.12
C THR A 19 2.06 -13.70 1.03
N SER A 20 1.17 -12.74 1.27
CA SER A 20 1.19 -11.82 2.41
C SER A 20 -0.24 -11.59 2.91
N THR A 21 -0.38 -10.90 4.04
CA THR A 21 -1.67 -10.45 4.55
C THR A 21 -1.69 -8.94 4.71
N VAL A 22 -2.88 -8.37 4.83
CA VAL A 22 -3.04 -6.93 5.12
C VAL A 22 -2.23 -6.52 6.36
N ALA A 23 -2.27 -7.33 7.44
CA ALA A 23 -1.49 -7.04 8.64
C ALA A 23 0.02 -6.99 8.38
N GLN A 24 0.56 -7.95 7.64
CA GLN A 24 1.98 -8.00 7.30
C GLN A 24 2.41 -6.80 6.44
N GLU A 25 1.58 -6.43 5.47
CA GLU A 25 1.85 -5.26 4.62
C GLU A 25 1.81 -3.94 5.41
N PHE A 26 0.85 -3.79 6.31
CA PHE A 26 0.77 -2.61 7.19
C PHE A 26 1.95 -2.54 8.16
N ASP A 27 2.38 -3.66 8.73
CA ASP A 27 3.57 -3.72 9.59
C ASP A 27 4.84 -3.33 8.82
N LEU A 28 5.00 -3.83 7.58
CA LEU A 28 6.11 -3.46 6.72
C LEU A 28 6.15 -1.96 6.45
N VAL A 29 5.00 -1.36 6.10
CA VAL A 29 4.87 0.08 5.88
C VAL A 29 5.14 0.87 7.16
N MET A 30 4.66 0.41 8.30
CA MET A 30 4.90 1.08 9.59
C MET A 30 6.41 1.17 9.89
N HIS A 31 7.17 0.09 9.69
CA HIS A 31 8.62 0.11 9.89
C HIS A 31 9.33 1.02 8.88
N TYR A 32 8.90 0.99 7.61
CA TYR A 32 9.42 1.88 6.59
C TYR A 32 9.18 3.37 6.93
N LEU A 33 7.96 3.71 7.32
CA LEU A 33 7.61 5.09 7.67
C LEU A 33 8.30 5.56 8.95
N ALA A 34 8.55 4.69 9.92
CA ALA A 34 9.36 5.02 11.10
C ALA A 34 10.78 5.44 10.71
N ILE A 35 11.40 4.75 9.74
CA ILE A 35 12.71 5.13 9.19
C ILE A 35 12.64 6.47 8.47
N MET A 36 11.61 6.66 7.63
CA MET A 36 11.41 7.91 6.89
C MET A 36 11.11 9.09 7.81
N LYS A 37 10.41 8.88 8.92
CA LYS A 37 10.16 9.90 9.95
C LYS A 37 11.46 10.39 10.61
N ILE A 38 12.41 9.50 10.85
CA ILE A 38 13.74 9.88 11.35
C ILE A 38 14.45 10.81 10.34
N ARG A 39 14.34 10.50 9.05
CA ARG A 39 14.98 11.29 7.98
C ARG A 39 14.29 12.61 7.71
N MET A 40 12.97 12.65 7.70
CA MET A 40 12.14 13.79 7.29
C MET A 40 11.69 14.65 8.47
N GLY A 41 11.72 14.12 9.70
CA GLY A 41 11.29 14.82 10.90
C GLY A 41 9.83 15.26 10.84
N GLU A 42 9.56 16.49 11.24
CA GLU A 42 8.20 17.04 11.28
C GLU A 42 7.58 17.29 9.89
N ARG A 43 8.37 17.17 8.83
CA ARG A 43 7.86 17.27 7.46
C ARG A 43 7.02 16.06 7.01
N LEU A 44 7.03 14.97 7.77
CA LEU A 44 6.24 13.78 7.48
C LEU A 44 5.27 13.48 8.62
N SER A 45 3.99 13.45 8.31
CA SER A 45 2.94 12.87 9.14
C SER A 45 2.23 11.74 8.40
N TYR A 46 1.73 10.77 9.14
CA TYR A 46 1.00 9.66 8.55
C TYR A 46 -0.03 9.07 9.52
N SER A 47 -1.06 8.47 8.95
CA SER A 47 -2.11 7.79 9.69
C SER A 47 -2.49 6.48 9.02
N PHE A 48 -2.95 5.52 9.83
CA PHE A 48 -3.40 4.21 9.39
C PHE A 48 -4.87 4.00 9.74
N SER A 49 -5.60 3.37 8.83
CA SER A 49 -6.94 2.86 9.06
C SER A 49 -7.03 1.43 8.53
N ASN A 50 -6.99 0.46 9.45
CA ASN A 50 -7.04 -0.96 9.13
C ASN A 50 -8.02 -1.67 10.06
N PRO A 51 -9.26 -1.92 9.63
CA PRO A 51 -10.24 -2.64 10.44
C PRO A 51 -9.75 -4.04 10.84
N ALA A 52 -10.00 -4.43 12.09
CA ALA A 52 -9.57 -5.73 12.62
C ALA A 52 -10.06 -6.91 11.77
N SER A 53 -11.23 -6.78 11.13
CA SER A 53 -11.82 -7.79 10.25
C SER A 53 -11.02 -8.07 8.97
N LEU A 54 -10.15 -7.14 8.54
CA LEU A 54 -9.38 -7.24 7.31
C LEU A 54 -7.92 -7.65 7.53
N THR A 55 -7.42 -7.69 8.76
CA THR A 55 -6.00 -7.90 9.07
C THR A 55 -5.43 -9.21 8.52
N GLN A 56 -6.23 -10.27 8.51
CA GLN A 56 -5.81 -11.60 8.04
C GLN A 56 -6.17 -11.87 6.58
N THR A 57 -6.71 -10.88 5.87
CA THR A 57 -7.04 -11.00 4.46
C THR A 57 -5.76 -11.08 3.61
N ASP A 58 -5.75 -11.97 2.63
CA ASP A 58 -4.63 -12.11 1.71
C ASP A 58 -4.42 -10.84 0.89
N PHE A 59 -3.15 -10.47 0.73
CA PHE A 59 -2.74 -9.31 -0.04
C PHE A 59 -1.42 -9.60 -0.76
N PRO A 60 -1.20 -9.06 -1.96
CA PRO A 60 0.06 -9.28 -2.69
C PRO A 60 1.28 -8.70 -1.96
N PRO A 61 2.36 -9.48 -1.82
CA PRO A 61 3.50 -9.10 -1.00
C PRO A 61 4.24 -7.86 -1.54
N ALA A 62 4.66 -7.00 -0.61
CA ALA A 62 5.46 -5.78 -0.84
C ALA A 62 4.81 -4.75 -1.79
N MET A 63 3.53 -4.86 -2.10
CA MET A 63 2.85 -3.88 -2.97
C MET A 63 2.44 -2.62 -2.22
N LEU A 64 2.03 -2.72 -0.96
CA LEU A 64 1.65 -1.54 -0.19
C LEU A 64 2.85 -0.64 0.09
N VAL A 65 3.99 -1.21 0.47
CA VAL A 65 5.21 -0.42 0.68
C VAL A 65 5.66 0.25 -0.62
N SER A 66 5.48 -0.39 -1.78
CA SER A 66 5.79 0.21 -3.09
C SER A 66 4.92 1.43 -3.38
N LEU A 67 3.64 1.42 -3.01
CA LEU A 67 2.77 2.60 -3.11
C LEU A 67 3.22 3.73 -2.19
N VAL A 68 3.60 3.40 -0.95
CA VAL A 68 4.08 4.38 0.03
C VAL A 68 5.41 5.00 -0.41
N GLU A 69 6.34 4.20 -0.91
CA GLU A 69 7.60 4.70 -1.49
C GLU A 69 7.34 5.67 -2.64
N ASN A 70 6.40 5.33 -3.52
CA ASN A 70 5.99 6.18 -4.63
C ASN A 70 5.40 7.52 -4.14
N ALA A 71 4.53 7.48 -3.14
CA ALA A 71 3.94 8.68 -2.54
C ALA A 71 4.99 9.60 -1.90
N ILE A 72 5.94 9.05 -1.17
CA ILE A 72 7.04 9.83 -0.57
C ILE A 72 7.93 10.43 -1.65
N LYS A 73 8.34 9.64 -2.62
CA LYS A 73 9.28 10.07 -3.66
C LYS A 73 8.69 11.14 -4.57
N HIS A 74 7.44 11.01 -4.95
CA HIS A 74 6.79 11.86 -5.96
C HIS A 74 5.80 12.86 -5.36
N GLY A 75 5.14 12.52 -4.25
CA GLY A 75 4.16 13.36 -3.60
C GLY A 75 4.76 14.31 -2.58
N LEU A 76 5.67 13.85 -1.74
CA LEU A 76 6.08 14.58 -0.53
C LEU A 76 7.51 15.12 -0.55
N HIS A 77 8.32 14.74 -1.53
CA HIS A 77 9.76 15.09 -1.52
C HIS A 77 10.03 16.60 -1.49
N ALA A 78 9.16 17.39 -2.10
CA ALA A 78 9.27 18.86 -2.17
C ALA A 78 8.33 19.59 -1.21
N HIS A 79 7.51 18.88 -0.42
CA HIS A 79 6.54 19.49 0.49
C HIS A 79 7.16 19.82 1.85
N GLU A 80 6.80 20.99 2.39
CA GLU A 80 7.17 21.39 3.76
C GLU A 80 6.49 20.52 4.81
N HIS A 81 5.24 20.11 4.56
CA HIS A 81 4.44 19.23 5.42
C HIS A 81 3.70 18.19 4.58
N GLY A 82 4.29 17.01 4.49
CA GLY A 82 3.68 15.87 3.80
C GLY A 82 2.82 15.03 4.72
N GLU A 83 1.60 14.75 4.29
CA GLU A 83 0.68 13.85 4.98
C GLU A 83 0.39 12.62 4.14
N LEU A 84 0.48 11.45 4.77
CA LEU A 84 0.10 10.17 4.18
C LEU A 84 -1.06 9.57 4.96
N GLN A 85 -2.06 9.06 4.23
CA GLN A 85 -3.11 8.23 4.79
C GLN A 85 -3.06 6.85 4.14
N ILE A 86 -2.93 5.82 4.95
CA ILE A 86 -2.88 4.43 4.50
C ILE A 86 -4.12 3.73 5.07
N SER A 87 -4.94 3.16 4.20
CA SER A 87 -6.21 2.56 4.62
C SER A 87 -6.51 1.26 3.92
N ALA A 88 -7.23 0.38 4.60
CA ALA A 88 -7.83 -0.82 4.04
C ALA A 88 -9.34 -0.78 4.29
N THR A 89 -10.12 -1.05 3.26
CA THR A 89 -11.59 -1.12 3.33
C THR A 89 -12.11 -2.29 2.50
N GLN A 90 -13.26 -2.79 2.87
CA GLN A 90 -13.99 -3.76 2.07
C GLN A 90 -15.12 -3.05 1.34
N VAL A 91 -15.22 -3.28 0.03
CA VAL A 91 -16.32 -2.81 -0.82
C VAL A 91 -16.87 -4.03 -1.57
N ALA A 92 -18.07 -4.47 -1.19
CA ALA A 92 -18.65 -5.73 -1.67
C ALA A 92 -17.67 -6.91 -1.48
N ASP A 93 -17.29 -7.59 -2.56
CA ASP A 93 -16.37 -8.74 -2.56
C ASP A 93 -14.92 -8.35 -2.88
N GLU A 94 -14.59 -7.07 -2.74
CA GLU A 94 -13.26 -6.54 -3.01
C GLU A 94 -12.62 -5.93 -1.76
N LEU A 95 -11.32 -6.13 -1.63
CA LEU A 95 -10.46 -5.43 -0.70
C LEU A 95 -9.82 -4.25 -1.41
N HIS A 96 -10.01 -3.06 -0.87
CA HIS A 96 -9.41 -1.82 -1.33
C HIS A 96 -8.34 -1.37 -0.33
N VAL A 97 -7.08 -1.32 -0.76
CA VAL A 97 -5.97 -0.81 0.06
C VAL A 97 -5.40 0.44 -0.62
N SER A 98 -5.48 1.56 0.07
CA SER A 98 -5.22 2.88 -0.50
C SER A 98 -4.07 3.59 0.22
N VAL A 99 -3.29 4.32 -0.55
CA VAL A 99 -2.32 5.32 -0.08
C VAL A 99 -2.69 6.66 -0.70
N SER A 100 -2.96 7.63 0.16
CA SER A 100 -3.27 9.01 -0.24
C SER A 100 -2.23 9.96 0.32
N ASP A 101 -1.83 10.95 -0.47
CA ASP A 101 -0.93 12.02 -0.04
C ASP A 101 -1.54 13.39 -0.34
N ASN A 102 -1.03 14.42 0.35
CA ASN A 102 -1.40 15.82 0.14
C ASN A 102 -0.44 16.57 -0.79
N GLY A 103 0.32 15.86 -1.59
CA GLY A 103 1.30 16.41 -2.52
C GLY A 103 0.69 17.19 -3.69
N PRO A 104 1.51 17.55 -4.69
CA PRO A 104 1.06 18.39 -5.83
C PRO A 104 0.09 17.71 -6.79
N GLY A 105 -0.23 16.43 -6.59
CA GLY A 105 -1.18 15.70 -7.41
C GLY A 105 -0.60 15.20 -8.74
N PHE A 106 -1.50 14.75 -9.62
CA PHE A 106 -1.17 14.00 -10.84
C PHE A 106 -0.41 14.82 -11.89
N SER A 107 -0.63 16.13 -11.97
CA SER A 107 -0.13 16.96 -13.06
C SER A 107 1.35 17.31 -13.01
N SER A 108 1.99 17.10 -11.87
CA SER A 108 3.43 17.37 -11.68
C SER A 108 4.32 16.14 -11.84
N VAL A 109 3.74 14.99 -12.12
CA VAL A 109 4.42 13.71 -12.02
C VAL A 109 4.87 13.21 -13.40
N GLN A 110 5.89 13.81 -13.94
CA GLN A 110 6.65 13.26 -15.07
C GLN A 110 7.57 12.08 -14.66
N GLY A 111 7.21 11.29 -13.68
CA GLY A 111 8.06 10.20 -13.21
C GLY A 111 7.34 8.98 -12.63
N THR A 112 6.01 9.05 -12.49
CA THR A 112 5.22 7.94 -11.90
C THR A 112 5.07 6.71 -12.79
N GLY A 113 5.57 6.75 -14.02
CA GLY A 113 5.36 5.66 -14.98
C GLY A 113 5.87 4.30 -14.52
N VAL A 114 7.08 4.21 -13.97
CA VAL A 114 7.75 2.92 -13.72
C VAL A 114 7.21 2.23 -12.47
N GLY A 115 7.09 2.93 -11.35
CA GLY A 115 6.65 2.32 -10.08
C GLY A 115 5.22 1.78 -10.14
N LEU A 116 4.27 2.60 -10.61
CA LEU A 116 2.87 2.19 -10.74
C LEU A 116 2.66 1.18 -11.88
N SER A 117 3.44 1.28 -12.96
CA SER A 117 3.44 0.29 -14.03
C SER A 117 3.87 -1.10 -13.54
N ASN A 118 4.91 -1.18 -12.71
CA ASN A 118 5.34 -2.43 -12.11
C ASN A 118 4.26 -3.05 -11.21
N ILE A 119 3.56 -2.23 -10.43
CA ILE A 119 2.44 -2.70 -9.60
C ILE A 119 1.33 -3.27 -10.49
N ARG A 120 0.94 -2.57 -11.58
CA ARG A 120 -0.07 -3.08 -12.52
C ARG A 120 0.32 -4.41 -13.14
N GLN A 121 1.56 -4.54 -13.62
CA GLN A 121 2.05 -5.79 -14.20
C GLN A 121 2.04 -6.96 -13.21
N ARG A 122 2.43 -6.70 -11.96
CA ARG A 122 2.39 -7.73 -10.91
C ARG A 122 0.97 -8.13 -10.56
N LEU A 123 0.03 -7.18 -10.45
CA LEU A 123 -1.39 -7.48 -10.21
C LEU A 123 -1.98 -8.32 -11.34
N GLU A 124 -1.68 -7.97 -12.59
CA GLU A 124 -2.13 -8.73 -13.75
C GLU A 124 -1.56 -10.14 -13.75
N ALA A 125 -0.28 -10.31 -13.45
CA ALA A 125 0.37 -11.63 -13.36
C ALA A 125 -0.22 -12.52 -12.25
N MET A 126 -0.60 -11.92 -11.09
CA MET A 126 -1.13 -12.66 -9.93
C MET A 126 -2.63 -12.94 -10.02
N TYR A 127 -3.40 -12.01 -10.53
CA TYR A 127 -4.88 -12.02 -10.46
C TYR A 127 -5.58 -11.94 -11.81
N GLY A 128 -4.85 -11.67 -12.89
CA GLY A 128 -5.44 -11.37 -14.19
C GLY A 128 -6.27 -10.09 -14.12
N ASP A 129 -7.46 -10.12 -14.67
CA ASP A 129 -8.42 -9.00 -14.68
C ASP A 129 -9.21 -8.80 -13.36
N ARG A 130 -8.99 -9.68 -12.38
CA ARG A 130 -9.69 -9.64 -11.08
C ARG A 130 -9.10 -8.64 -10.09
N ALA A 131 -7.92 -8.11 -10.37
CA ALA A 131 -7.28 -7.09 -9.54
C ALA A 131 -6.89 -5.89 -10.41
N ARG A 132 -6.80 -4.72 -9.79
CA ARG A 132 -6.45 -3.49 -10.50
C ARG A 132 -5.82 -2.46 -9.59
N LEU A 133 -5.11 -1.52 -10.20
CA LEU A 133 -4.62 -0.31 -9.56
C LEU A 133 -5.47 0.87 -10.06
N GLU A 134 -6.17 1.51 -9.15
CA GLU A 134 -6.91 2.75 -9.38
C GLU A 134 -6.07 3.93 -8.90
N VAL A 135 -6.12 5.04 -9.62
CA VAL A 135 -5.43 6.29 -9.26
C VAL A 135 -6.38 7.46 -9.43
N GLY A 136 -6.23 8.47 -8.59
CA GLY A 136 -7.09 9.63 -8.62
C GLY A 136 -6.56 10.80 -7.80
N ALA A 137 -7.36 11.85 -7.72
CA ALA A 137 -7.12 13.01 -6.90
C ALA A 137 -8.18 13.08 -5.79
N PRO A 138 -7.78 13.10 -4.51
CA PRO A 138 -8.71 13.35 -3.41
C PRO A 138 -9.37 14.73 -3.52
N ALA A 139 -10.53 14.89 -2.89
CA ALA A 139 -11.30 16.15 -2.92
C ALA A 139 -10.52 17.37 -2.39
N GLY A 140 -9.53 17.17 -1.53
CA GLY A 140 -8.65 18.20 -0.97
C GLY A 140 -7.37 18.47 -1.76
N GLY A 141 -7.19 17.86 -2.92
CA GLY A 141 -5.94 17.86 -3.67
C GLY A 141 -5.04 16.69 -3.26
N GLY A 142 -3.88 16.57 -3.90
CA GLY A 142 -2.97 15.45 -3.69
C GLY A 142 -3.18 14.31 -4.67
N PHE A 143 -2.73 13.13 -4.28
CA PHE A 143 -2.82 11.93 -5.10
C PHE A 143 -3.30 10.74 -4.26
N ILE A 144 -4.09 9.86 -4.84
CA ILE A 144 -4.50 8.60 -4.21
C ILE A 144 -4.24 7.45 -5.19
N ALA A 145 -3.64 6.38 -4.68
CA ALA A 145 -3.49 5.12 -5.38
C ALA A 145 -4.14 4.01 -4.54
N THR A 146 -4.97 3.20 -5.19
CA THR A 146 -5.72 2.11 -4.55
C THR A 146 -5.45 0.81 -5.27
N ILE A 147 -4.94 -0.18 -4.55
CA ILE A 147 -4.88 -1.57 -5.01
C ILE A 147 -6.21 -2.23 -4.65
N VAL A 148 -6.88 -2.75 -5.66
CA VAL A 148 -8.13 -3.49 -5.51
C VAL A 148 -7.87 -4.95 -5.84
N VAL A 149 -8.12 -5.84 -4.89
CA VAL A 149 -8.00 -7.28 -5.06
C VAL A 149 -9.28 -7.98 -4.62
N PRO A 150 -9.62 -9.13 -5.24
CA PRO A 150 -10.79 -9.88 -4.80
C PRO A 150 -10.57 -10.40 -3.38
N LEU A 151 -11.60 -10.34 -2.55
CA LEU A 151 -11.63 -11.11 -1.31
C LEU A 151 -11.71 -12.59 -1.72
N ALA A 152 -10.85 -13.43 -1.14
CA ALA A 152 -10.98 -14.86 -1.31
C ALA A 152 -12.39 -15.27 -0.86
N ALA A 153 -13.14 -15.97 -1.72
CA ALA A 153 -14.38 -16.57 -1.29
C ALA A 153 -14.09 -17.39 -0.04
N ALA A 154 -14.84 -17.17 1.03
CA ALA A 154 -14.76 -18.02 2.22
C ALA A 154 -14.78 -19.46 1.72
N PRO A 155 -13.85 -20.34 2.16
CA PRO A 155 -13.86 -21.72 1.70
C PRO A 155 -15.27 -22.24 1.91
N ALA A 156 -15.90 -22.69 0.81
CA ALA A 156 -17.21 -23.27 0.88
C ALA A 156 -17.14 -24.28 2.01
N SER A 157 -17.89 -24.04 3.07
CA SER A 157 -18.00 -24.97 4.18
C SER A 157 -18.24 -26.34 3.54
N ARG A 158 -17.28 -27.24 3.69
CA ARG A 158 -17.53 -28.65 3.37
C ARG A 158 -18.61 -29.08 4.34
N LEU A 159 -19.83 -28.91 3.93
CA LEU A 159 -20.93 -29.72 4.45
C LEU A 159 -20.56 -31.14 4.05
N ALA A 160 -19.83 -31.78 4.95
CA ALA A 160 -19.64 -33.22 4.91
C ALA A 160 -21.02 -33.84 4.97
N ALA A 161 -21.31 -34.62 3.95
CA ALA A 161 -22.34 -35.63 4.01
C ALA A 161 -22.01 -36.66 5.10
#